data_7a3cc0b79b8ea481123acc07a61b0a59
#
_entry.id   7a3cc0b79b8ea481123acc07a61b0a59
#
_cell.length_a   1.000
_cell.length_b   1.000
_cell.length_c   1.000
_cell.angle_alpha   90.00
_cell.angle_beta   90.00
_cell.angle_gamma   90.00
#
_symmetry.space_group_name_H-M   'P 1'
#
loop_
_entity.id
_entity.type
_entity.pdbx_description
1 polymer ?
#
loop_
_entity_poly.entity_id
_entity_poly.type
_entity_poly.pdbx_seq_one_letter_code
_entity_poly.pdbx_strand_id
1 'polypeptide(L)'
;VKDLFSTWPLVLFHDELKQDTYGFFDKLARYMEVDYDKNQIDVHPSHKSYSDKQLKILRRFNRRVFGYDFKGSRNKVRHYIRFRTRWLFNHLILYIASLLPERFAGTEPLIPADHLEKIRKHYANDWKRCREFAKAYSYDQVAEG
;
A
#
# COMPACT_ATOMS: atom_id res chain seq x y z
N VAL A 1 -0.60 15.85 -19.35
CA VAL A 1 -1.22 15.99 -18.03
C VAL A 1 -1.77 17.39 -17.86
N LYS A 2 -0.98 18.45 -18.20
CA LYS A 2 -1.43 19.86 -18.12
C LYS A 2 -2.68 20.14 -18.98
N ASP A 3 -2.83 19.45 -20.12
CA ASP A 3 -3.98 19.61 -21.04
C ASP A 3 -5.28 19.00 -20.47
N LEU A 4 -5.19 18.18 -19.44
CA LEU A 4 -6.32 17.52 -18.78
C LEU A 4 -6.72 18.19 -17.46
N PHE A 5 -5.80 18.93 -16.84
CA PHE A 5 -6.01 19.59 -15.55
C PHE A 5 -5.65 21.07 -15.65
N SER A 6 -6.45 21.94 -15.06
CA SER A 6 -6.18 23.38 -15.01
C SER A 6 -4.93 23.71 -14.18
N THR A 7 -4.58 22.85 -13.25
CA THR A 7 -3.42 22.97 -12.36
C THR A 7 -2.50 21.75 -12.47
N TRP A 8 -1.23 21.92 -12.14
CA TRP A 8 -0.28 20.79 -12.05
C TRP A 8 -0.65 19.87 -10.89
N PRO A 9 -0.63 18.53 -11.09
CA PRO A 9 -0.93 17.61 -10.01
C PRO A 9 0.18 17.63 -8.94
N LEU A 10 -0.23 17.73 -7.69
CA LEU A 10 0.68 17.59 -6.55
C LEU A 10 1.11 16.13 -6.42
N VAL A 11 2.41 15.88 -6.36
CA VAL A 11 2.97 14.55 -6.12
C VAL A 11 3.55 14.52 -4.71
N LEU A 12 2.97 13.68 -3.85
CA LEU A 12 3.40 13.46 -2.49
C LEU A 12 3.88 12.01 -2.32
N PHE A 13 5.00 11.82 -1.63
CA PHE A 13 5.53 10.50 -1.36
C PHE A 13 5.11 10.00 0.02
N HIS A 14 4.76 8.73 0.11
CA HIS A 14 4.39 8.10 1.37
C HIS A 14 5.52 8.13 2.43
N ASP A 15 6.77 8.21 1.99
CA ASP A 15 7.91 8.34 2.90
C ASP A 15 7.93 9.71 3.58
N GLU A 16 7.48 10.77 2.91
CA GLU A 16 7.31 12.10 3.50
C GLU A 16 6.24 12.07 4.61
N LEU A 17 5.11 11.39 4.36
CA LEU A 17 4.07 11.20 5.37
C LEU A 17 4.58 10.52 6.64
N LYS A 18 5.53 9.58 6.51
CA LYS A 18 6.13 8.88 7.65
C LYS A 18 7.16 9.70 8.40
N GLN A 19 7.91 10.54 7.68
CA GLN A 19 8.99 11.34 8.26
C GLN A 19 8.48 12.62 8.91
N ASP A 20 7.57 13.31 8.21
CA ASP A 20 6.96 14.56 8.65
C ASP A 20 5.48 14.60 8.24
N THR A 21 4.65 14.02 9.09
CA THR A 21 3.20 13.92 8.86
C THR A 21 2.55 15.30 8.74
N TYR A 22 2.92 16.24 9.61
CA TYR A 22 2.31 17.58 9.59
C TYR A 22 2.77 18.39 8.38
N GLY A 23 4.05 18.32 8.01
CA GLY A 23 4.54 18.95 6.78
C GLY A 23 3.90 18.38 5.54
N PHE A 24 3.58 17.08 5.51
CA PHE A 24 2.83 16.46 4.44
C PHE A 24 1.40 17.04 4.32
N PHE A 25 0.69 17.18 5.44
CA PHE A 25 -0.64 17.79 5.47
C PHE A 25 -0.61 19.29 5.15
N ASP A 26 0.41 20.02 5.61
CA ASP A 26 0.60 21.42 5.27
C ASP A 26 0.75 21.64 3.74
N LYS A 27 1.54 20.78 3.07
CA LYS A 27 1.66 20.80 1.58
C LYS A 27 0.32 20.53 0.91
N LEU A 28 -0.42 19.54 1.40
CA LEU A 28 -1.72 19.19 0.85
C LEU A 28 -2.75 20.30 1.04
N ALA A 29 -2.83 20.88 2.23
CA ALA A 29 -3.75 21.96 2.56
C ALA A 29 -3.49 23.22 1.72
N ARG A 30 -2.21 23.60 1.57
CA ARG A 30 -1.81 24.72 0.68
C ARG A 30 -2.21 24.45 -0.76
N TYR A 31 -1.99 23.24 -1.27
CA TYR A 31 -2.36 22.88 -2.64
C TYR A 31 -3.88 22.94 -2.87
N MET A 32 -4.66 22.56 -1.86
CA MET A 32 -6.13 22.60 -1.89
C MET A 32 -6.71 23.95 -1.51
N GLU A 33 -5.86 24.92 -1.11
CA GLU A 33 -6.26 26.26 -0.61
C GLU A 33 -7.25 26.17 0.56
N VAL A 34 -7.02 25.22 1.49
CA VAL A 34 -7.86 25.03 2.67
C VAL A 34 -7.04 25.17 3.94
N ASP A 35 -7.65 25.80 4.94
CA ASP A 35 -7.10 25.83 6.28
C ASP A 35 -7.53 24.58 7.05
N TYR A 36 -6.65 24.08 7.91
CA TYR A 36 -6.96 22.95 8.79
C TYR A 36 -6.36 23.14 10.18
N ASP A 37 -7.01 22.58 11.19
CA ASP A 37 -6.48 22.54 12.55
C ASP A 37 -5.69 21.26 12.78
N LYS A 38 -4.38 21.39 13.05
CA LYS A 38 -3.47 20.26 13.33
C LYS A 38 -3.94 19.39 14.49
N ASN A 39 -4.66 19.97 15.46
CA ASN A 39 -5.16 19.26 16.63
C ASN A 39 -6.35 18.34 16.32
N GLN A 40 -7.02 18.55 15.19
CA GLN A 40 -8.17 17.75 14.78
C GLN A 40 -7.78 16.55 13.89
N ILE A 41 -6.51 16.49 13.46
CA ILE A 41 -6.02 15.37 12.64
C ILE A 41 -5.52 14.26 13.56
N ASP A 42 -6.20 13.12 13.51
CA ASP A 42 -5.69 11.89 14.12
C ASP A 42 -4.62 11.26 13.23
N VAL A 43 -3.35 11.45 13.60
CA VAL A 43 -2.19 10.89 12.89
C VAL A 43 -1.82 9.47 13.36
N HIS A 44 -2.61 8.89 14.25
CA HIS A 44 -2.36 7.53 14.69
C HIS A 44 -2.63 6.51 13.58
N PRO A 45 -1.72 5.56 13.35
CA PRO A 45 -1.94 4.52 12.34
C PRO A 45 -3.15 3.68 12.72
N SER A 46 -4.30 3.92 12.07
CA SER A 46 -5.56 3.21 12.32
C SER A 46 -5.51 1.74 11.88
N HIS A 47 -4.66 1.42 10.90
CA HIS A 47 -4.54 0.08 10.36
C HIS A 47 -3.09 -0.40 10.40
N LYS A 48 -2.80 -1.35 11.27
CA LYS A 48 -1.50 -2.04 11.25
C LYS A 48 -1.47 -3.03 10.09
N SER A 49 -0.44 -2.91 9.26
CA SER A 49 -0.17 -3.91 8.22
C SER A 49 0.12 -5.27 8.87
N TYR A 50 -0.25 -6.34 8.18
CA TYR A 50 0.10 -7.67 8.63
C TYR A 50 1.62 -7.87 8.60
N SER A 51 2.14 -8.58 9.59
CA SER A 51 3.57 -8.90 9.64
C SER A 51 3.95 -9.91 8.56
N ASP A 52 5.24 -9.93 8.18
CA ASP A 52 5.82 -10.93 7.26
C ASP A 52 5.46 -12.36 7.68
N LYS A 53 5.53 -12.65 8.98
CA LYS A 53 5.12 -13.91 9.58
C LYS A 53 3.68 -14.29 9.23
N GLN A 54 2.75 -13.37 9.48
CA GLN A 54 1.33 -13.59 9.20
C GLN A 54 1.08 -13.86 7.71
N LEU A 55 1.70 -13.07 6.84
CA LEU A 55 1.56 -13.23 5.38
C LEU A 55 2.16 -14.54 4.87
N LYS A 56 3.31 -14.97 5.40
CA LYS A 56 3.94 -16.26 5.04
C LYS A 56 3.07 -17.45 5.44
N ILE A 57 2.53 -17.42 6.66
CA ILE A 57 1.63 -18.47 7.15
C ILE A 57 0.35 -18.51 6.32
N LEU A 58 -0.28 -17.35 6.07
CA LEU A 58 -1.47 -17.23 5.24
C LEU A 58 -1.24 -17.73 3.81
N ARG A 59 -0.10 -17.36 3.18
CA ARG A 59 0.27 -17.83 1.85
C ARG A 59 0.41 -19.34 1.79
N ARG A 60 1.08 -19.95 2.79
CA ARG A 60 1.26 -21.41 2.88
C ARG A 60 -0.07 -22.12 3.05
N PHE A 61 -0.95 -21.59 3.89
CA PHE A 61 -2.30 -22.10 4.10
C PHE A 61 -3.15 -22.02 2.82
N ASN A 62 -3.22 -20.85 2.21
CA ASN A 62 -4.00 -20.64 1.00
C ASN A 62 -3.55 -21.55 -0.15
N ARG A 63 -2.23 -21.79 -0.29
CA ARG A 63 -1.68 -22.70 -1.29
C ARG A 63 -2.15 -24.15 -1.07
N ARG A 64 -2.25 -24.60 0.19
CA ARG A 64 -2.67 -25.97 0.51
C ARG A 64 -4.17 -26.18 0.42
N VAL A 65 -4.95 -25.22 0.89
CA VAL A 65 -6.41 -25.39 1.05
C VAL A 65 -7.20 -24.91 -0.16
N PHE A 66 -6.82 -23.78 -0.74
CA PHE A 66 -7.60 -23.16 -1.82
C PHE A 66 -6.95 -23.30 -3.21
N GLY A 67 -5.68 -23.71 -3.28
CA GLY A 67 -4.90 -23.73 -4.52
C GLY A 67 -4.64 -22.30 -5.06
N TYR A 68 -3.94 -22.23 -6.21
CA TYR A 68 -3.65 -20.95 -6.89
C TYR A 68 -4.81 -20.47 -7.76
N ASP A 69 -5.64 -21.38 -8.28
CA ASP A 69 -6.68 -21.07 -9.24
C ASP A 69 -8.01 -20.75 -8.56
N PHE A 70 -8.25 -19.49 -8.33
CA PHE A 70 -9.60 -19.01 -7.99
C PHE A 70 -10.38 -18.81 -9.30
N LYS A 71 -10.82 -19.91 -9.92
CA LYS A 71 -11.79 -19.80 -11.02
C LYS A 71 -13.14 -19.35 -10.46
N GLY A 72 -13.58 -18.17 -10.87
CA GLY A 72 -14.88 -17.63 -10.46
C GLY A 72 -16.01 -18.61 -10.82
N SER A 73 -16.93 -18.82 -9.91
CA SER A 73 -18.13 -19.61 -10.20
C SER A 73 -19.11 -18.79 -11.05
N ARG A 74 -19.69 -19.39 -12.09
CA ARG A 74 -20.73 -18.76 -12.91
C ARG A 74 -22.00 -18.44 -12.11
N ASN A 75 -22.22 -19.14 -11.00
CA ASN A 75 -23.31 -18.88 -10.07
C ASN A 75 -22.91 -17.83 -9.04
N LYS A 76 -23.58 -16.66 -9.05
CA LYS A 76 -23.29 -15.51 -8.16
C LYS A 76 -23.41 -15.85 -6.67
N VAL A 77 -24.41 -16.64 -6.28
CA VAL A 77 -24.62 -17.04 -4.88
C VAL A 77 -23.48 -17.94 -4.40
N ARG A 78 -23.13 -18.95 -5.19
CA ARG A 78 -22.03 -19.86 -4.87
C ARG A 78 -20.69 -19.13 -4.82
N HIS A 79 -20.48 -18.14 -5.71
CA HIS A 79 -19.30 -17.27 -5.71
C HIS A 79 -19.24 -16.45 -4.41
N TYR A 80 -20.35 -15.82 -4.01
CA TYR A 80 -20.44 -15.02 -2.80
C TYR A 80 -20.15 -15.84 -1.53
N ILE A 81 -20.80 -17.01 -1.39
CA ILE A 81 -20.57 -17.90 -0.23
C ILE A 81 -19.10 -18.30 -0.16
N ARG A 82 -18.50 -18.72 -1.29
CA ARG A 82 -17.10 -19.13 -1.36
C ARG A 82 -16.15 -17.99 -1.03
N PHE A 83 -16.46 -16.78 -1.49
CA PHE A 83 -15.69 -15.58 -1.19
C PHE A 83 -15.74 -15.24 0.31
N ARG A 84 -16.94 -15.22 0.91
CA ARG A 84 -17.12 -14.92 2.34
C ARG A 84 -16.47 -15.97 3.23
N THR A 85 -16.61 -17.23 2.89
CA THR A 85 -15.94 -18.32 3.61
C THR A 85 -14.42 -18.16 3.57
N ARG A 86 -13.86 -17.93 2.40
CA ARG A 86 -12.40 -17.69 2.25
C ARG A 86 -11.95 -16.46 3.03
N TRP A 87 -12.72 -15.37 2.98
CA TRP A 87 -12.43 -14.15 3.72
C TRP A 87 -12.38 -14.42 5.23
N LEU A 88 -13.39 -15.12 5.78
CA LEU A 88 -13.45 -15.50 7.18
C LEU A 88 -12.23 -16.37 7.59
N PHE A 89 -11.93 -17.40 6.81
CA PHE A 89 -10.76 -18.26 7.07
C PHE A 89 -9.44 -17.50 7.02
N ASN A 90 -9.28 -16.58 6.07
CA ASN A 90 -8.07 -15.76 5.99
C ASN A 90 -7.89 -14.90 7.25
N HIS A 91 -8.94 -14.27 7.76
CA HIS A 91 -8.86 -13.50 9.01
C HIS A 91 -8.58 -14.37 10.23
N LEU A 92 -9.20 -15.55 10.31
CA LEU A 92 -8.92 -16.51 11.38
C LEU A 92 -7.45 -16.96 11.36
N ILE A 93 -6.92 -17.30 10.17
CA ILE A 93 -5.52 -17.69 10.02
C ILE A 93 -4.56 -16.56 10.37
N LEU A 94 -4.85 -15.32 9.95
CA LEU A 94 -4.05 -14.16 10.31
C LEU A 94 -4.03 -13.91 11.83
N TYR A 95 -5.17 -14.10 12.48
CA TYR A 95 -5.27 -14.00 13.92
C TYR A 95 -4.42 -15.11 14.62
N ILE A 96 -4.59 -16.36 14.22
CA ILE A 96 -3.79 -17.47 14.75
C ILE A 96 -2.29 -17.23 14.50
N ALA A 97 -1.94 -16.78 13.30
CA ALA A 97 -0.56 -16.49 12.93
C ALA A 97 0.06 -15.37 13.77
N SER A 98 -0.73 -14.42 14.28
CA SER A 98 -0.21 -13.40 15.21
C SER A 98 0.28 -13.98 16.53
N LEU A 99 -0.37 -15.05 17.01
CA LEU A 99 -0.05 -15.72 18.27
C LEU A 99 1.10 -16.72 18.15
N LEU A 100 1.40 -17.20 16.95
CA LEU A 100 2.44 -18.20 16.74
C LEU A 100 3.85 -17.58 16.85
N PRO A 101 4.84 -18.34 17.36
CA PRO A 101 6.26 -17.93 17.34
C PRO A 101 6.80 -17.77 15.92
N GLU A 102 7.84 -16.92 15.75
CA GLU A 102 8.48 -16.64 14.45
C GLU A 102 8.99 -17.90 13.72
N ARG A 103 9.40 -18.93 14.46
CA ARG A 103 9.86 -20.22 13.90
C ARG A 103 8.88 -20.88 12.95
N PHE A 104 7.57 -20.59 13.07
CA PHE A 104 6.55 -21.14 12.18
C PHE A 104 6.44 -20.41 10.82
N ALA A 105 7.02 -19.24 10.71
CA ALA A 105 7.01 -18.47 9.47
C ALA A 105 7.95 -19.05 8.39
N GLY A 106 9.00 -19.77 8.82
CA GLY A 106 10.10 -20.18 7.94
C GLY A 106 11.06 -19.02 7.60
N THR A 107 12.25 -19.40 7.12
CA THR A 107 13.32 -18.43 6.81
C THR A 107 13.20 -17.80 5.42
N GLU A 108 12.43 -18.40 4.51
CA GLU A 108 12.28 -17.90 3.14
C GLU A 108 11.63 -16.51 3.12
N PRO A 109 12.15 -15.56 2.32
CA PRO A 109 11.53 -14.25 2.16
C PRO A 109 10.16 -14.38 1.47
N LEU A 110 9.25 -13.45 1.77
CA LEU A 110 7.91 -13.42 1.17
C LEU A 110 7.99 -13.24 -0.35
N ILE A 111 8.92 -12.40 -0.80
CA ILE A 111 9.23 -12.18 -2.22
C ILE A 111 10.70 -12.52 -2.43
N PRO A 112 11.05 -13.41 -3.38
CA PRO A 112 12.43 -13.72 -3.70
C PRO A 112 13.22 -12.47 -4.12
N ALA A 113 14.49 -12.39 -3.73
CA ALA A 113 15.33 -11.22 -3.97
C ALA A 113 15.53 -10.91 -5.48
N ASP A 114 15.63 -11.95 -6.31
CA ASP A 114 15.73 -11.84 -7.75
C ASP A 114 14.48 -11.21 -8.40
N HIS A 115 13.30 -11.52 -7.87
CA HIS A 115 12.05 -10.88 -8.31
C HIS A 115 12.00 -9.40 -7.91
N LEU A 116 12.43 -9.07 -6.69
CA LEU A 116 12.53 -7.68 -6.25
C LEU A 116 13.49 -6.87 -7.11
N GLU A 117 14.63 -7.46 -7.47
CA GLU A 117 15.62 -6.81 -8.33
C GLU A 117 15.09 -6.58 -9.74
N LYS A 118 14.38 -7.55 -10.32
CA LYS A 118 13.72 -7.40 -11.63
C LYS A 118 12.68 -6.28 -11.61
N ILE A 119 11.86 -6.21 -10.56
CA ILE A 119 10.88 -5.14 -10.38
C ILE A 119 11.57 -3.78 -10.26
N ARG A 120 12.60 -3.67 -9.43
CA ARG A 120 13.36 -2.42 -9.25
C ARG A 120 13.98 -1.95 -10.57
N LYS A 121 14.62 -2.85 -11.32
CA LYS A 121 15.21 -2.52 -12.63
C LYS A 121 14.13 -2.08 -13.63
N HIS A 122 13.00 -2.77 -13.66
CA HIS A 122 11.90 -2.46 -14.59
C HIS A 122 11.35 -1.05 -14.36
N TYR A 123 11.13 -0.67 -13.09
CA TYR A 123 10.53 0.62 -12.74
C TYR A 123 11.54 1.72 -12.40
N ALA A 124 12.85 1.48 -12.54
CA ALA A 124 13.87 2.46 -12.15
C ALA A 124 13.74 3.79 -12.90
N ASN A 125 13.49 3.74 -14.21
CA ASN A 125 13.31 4.95 -15.04
C ASN A 125 12.02 5.70 -14.68
N ASP A 126 10.92 4.99 -14.47
CA ASP A 126 9.64 5.60 -14.11
C ASP A 126 9.73 6.27 -12.74
N TRP A 127 10.41 5.61 -11.80
CA TRP A 127 10.66 6.16 -10.48
C TRP A 127 11.53 7.42 -10.52
N LYS A 128 12.58 7.42 -11.36
CA LYS A 128 13.43 8.60 -11.57
C LYS A 128 12.61 9.76 -12.14
N ARG A 129 11.84 9.53 -13.20
CA ARG A 129 10.95 10.54 -13.81
C ARG A 129 9.92 11.08 -12.82
N CYS A 130 9.33 10.21 -12.00
CA CYS A 130 8.38 10.61 -10.98
C CYS A 130 9.01 11.56 -9.95
N ARG A 131 10.23 11.26 -9.50
CA ARG A 131 10.99 12.13 -8.57
C ARG A 131 11.39 13.46 -9.22
N GLU A 132 11.84 13.45 -10.46
CA GLU A 132 12.18 14.66 -11.21
C GLU A 132 10.94 15.54 -11.39
N PHE A 133 9.81 14.94 -11.75
CA PHE A 133 8.54 15.64 -11.84
C PHE A 133 8.13 16.25 -10.50
N ALA A 134 8.16 15.49 -9.41
CA ALA A 134 7.81 15.98 -8.08
C ALA A 134 8.69 17.16 -7.64
N LYS A 135 10.00 17.15 -7.99
CA LYS A 135 10.91 18.26 -7.71
C LYS A 135 10.63 19.49 -8.56
N ALA A 136 10.36 19.30 -9.87
CA ALA A 136 10.11 20.39 -10.81
C ALA A 136 8.78 21.10 -10.55
N TYR A 137 7.82 20.42 -9.95
CA TYR A 137 6.47 20.91 -9.68
C TYR A 137 6.13 20.87 -8.19
N SER A 138 7.14 21.02 -7.33
CA SER A 138 6.90 21.26 -5.91
C SER A 138 6.16 22.59 -5.75
N TYR A 139 5.18 22.63 -4.85
CA TYR A 139 4.35 23.81 -4.62
C TYR A 139 5.17 25.09 -4.38
N ASP A 140 6.33 24.97 -3.74
CA ASP A 140 7.22 26.10 -3.43
C ASP A 140 7.78 26.81 -4.68
N GLN A 141 7.88 26.11 -5.81
CA GLN A 141 8.34 26.69 -7.08
C GLN A 141 7.19 27.26 -7.94
N VAL A 142 5.97 26.77 -7.72
CA VAL A 142 4.79 27.23 -8.49
C VAL A 142 4.19 28.50 -7.89
N ALA A 143 4.43 28.76 -6.62
CA ALA A 143 3.93 29.95 -5.92
C ALA A 143 4.78 31.22 -6.18
N GLU A 144 5.98 31.09 -6.77
CA GLU A 144 6.88 32.21 -7.09
C GLU A 144 6.84 32.63 -8.57
N GLY A 145 6.05 32.01 -9.43
CA GLY A 145 5.86 32.33 -10.85
C GLY A 145 4.46 32.80 -11.22
#